data_ba7a13056a65e9feb10b4361dd2d5e12
#
_entry.id   ba7a13056a65e9feb10b4361dd2d5e12
#
_cell.length_a   1.000
_cell.length_b   1.000
_cell.length_c   1.000
_cell.angle_alpha   90.00
_cell.angle_beta   90.00
_cell.angle_gamma   90.00
#
_symmetry.space_group_name_H-M   'P 1'
#
loop_
_entity.id
_entity.type
_entity.pdbx_description
1 polymer ?
#
loop_
_entity_poly.entity_id
_entity_poly.type
_entity_poly.pdbx_seq_one_letter_code
_entity_poly.pdbx_strand_id
1 'polypeptide(L)'
;MSAPPGGRFLPRDRPSQRISDHGPQVGGFLLNRRLKIALKSLAFLIAVGLVCGIVYEQIGRRRDRARLPQIGRSVDIGGRTLNLSCSGIGGPPVVFESGGAGPGLGWEPLQAEVAKFTQACWYDRAGEGWSDPGPFPRTSAAIARDLHELLKRAGVPPPYVFAGASFGGLNSRVYGGLYPKEVAGMVLIDSTHEDEPLRAPKFVLGHTAPRFLWRPLCAAFEAAAFVGLVRFTQSSPAQGKDPSQMTRDEIIEALTQQPKSFVGNTSTGIVLPESLAKAKSLTRLGDFPLIVLTAGQSFDFGNAELNKEAAAYQQVWIHEIQPKLVGLSTRGRQIVVSNATHSTIPEEVIISSVRQVVTEARGGAARH
;
A
#
# COMPACT_ATOMS: atom_id res chain seq x y z
N MET A 1 -94.86 -61.02 3.03
CA MET A 1 -96.18 -60.29 3.13
C MET A 1 -95.86 -58.82 2.92
N SER A 2 -96.41 -58.26 1.86
CA SER A 2 -96.88 -56.88 1.63
C SER A 2 -95.91 -55.72 1.69
N ALA A 3 -95.54 -55.27 0.55
CA ALA A 3 -95.29 -53.82 0.31
C ALA A 3 -96.64 -53.07 0.38
N PRO A 4 -96.64 -51.76 0.52
CA PRO A 4 -96.58 -50.79 -0.53
C PRO A 4 -96.11 -49.38 -0.06
N PRO A 5 -96.38 -48.31 -0.83
CA PRO A 5 -95.61 -47.81 -1.97
C PRO A 5 -95.24 -46.33 -1.78
N GLY A 6 -94.30 -45.87 -2.60
CA GLY A 6 -94.33 -44.65 -3.36
C GLY A 6 -94.30 -43.25 -2.64
N GLY A 7 -93.30 -42.51 -2.92
CA GLY A 7 -93.31 -41.10 -2.71
C GLY A 7 -92.13 -40.47 -3.54
N ARG A 8 -92.46 -39.98 -4.74
CA ARG A 8 -91.57 -39.17 -5.55
C ARG A 8 -91.36 -37.78 -4.90
N PHE A 9 -90.16 -37.42 -4.50
CA PHE A 9 -89.81 -36.03 -4.22
C PHE A 9 -88.85 -35.55 -5.35
N LEU A 10 -89.27 -34.44 -5.98
CA LEU A 10 -88.56 -33.71 -6.95
C LEU A 10 -87.39 -33.00 -6.28
N PRO A 11 -86.23 -32.87 -6.93
CA PRO A 11 -85.11 -32.09 -6.38
C PRO A 11 -85.37 -30.61 -6.53
N ARG A 12 -85.26 -29.87 -5.45
CA ARG A 12 -85.20 -28.42 -5.45
C ARG A 12 -83.85 -27.96 -5.98
N ASP A 13 -83.91 -27.13 -7.04
CA ASP A 13 -82.78 -26.38 -7.55
C ASP A 13 -82.16 -25.54 -6.45
N ARG A 14 -80.90 -25.80 -6.13
CA ARG A 14 -80.00 -24.88 -5.39
C ARG A 14 -79.33 -23.93 -6.38
N PRO A 15 -79.37 -22.59 -6.14
CA PRO A 15 -78.65 -21.66 -6.97
C PRO A 15 -77.17 -21.91 -6.79
N SER A 16 -76.43 -22.10 -7.90
CA SER A 16 -74.99 -22.17 -7.98
C SER A 16 -74.38 -20.84 -7.54
N GLN A 17 -73.81 -20.79 -6.34
CA GLN A 17 -72.92 -19.70 -5.95
C GLN A 17 -71.67 -19.79 -6.86
N ARG A 18 -71.51 -18.84 -7.81
CA ARG A 18 -70.24 -18.55 -8.47
C ARG A 18 -69.31 -18.00 -7.40
N ILE A 19 -68.34 -18.80 -7.01
CA ILE A 19 -67.19 -18.35 -6.28
C ILE A 19 -66.40 -17.49 -7.28
N SER A 20 -66.50 -16.18 -7.08
CA SER A 20 -65.59 -15.24 -7.79
C SER A 20 -64.17 -15.47 -7.26
N ASP A 21 -63.37 -16.13 -8.05
CA ASP A 21 -61.95 -16.31 -7.83
C ASP A 21 -61.23 -14.94 -7.99
N HIS A 22 -61.24 -14.15 -6.91
CA HIS A 22 -60.37 -13.00 -6.78
C HIS A 22 -59.02 -13.50 -6.22
N GLY A 23 -58.26 -14.14 -7.10
CA GLY A 23 -56.82 -14.32 -6.83
C GLY A 23 -56.18 -12.96 -6.57
N PRO A 24 -55.23 -12.84 -5.64
CA PRO A 24 -54.54 -11.58 -5.40
C PRO A 24 -53.90 -11.14 -6.72
N GLN A 25 -54.44 -10.08 -7.32
CA GLN A 25 -53.75 -9.37 -8.36
C GLN A 25 -52.46 -8.86 -7.74
N VAL A 26 -51.31 -9.54 -8.05
CA VAL A 26 -49.98 -9.00 -7.87
C VAL A 26 -49.91 -7.78 -8.79
N GLY A 27 -50.28 -6.64 -8.21
CA GLY A 27 -50.21 -5.34 -8.85
C GLY A 27 -48.76 -5.06 -9.17
N GLY A 28 -48.38 -5.41 -10.39
CA GLY A 28 -47.12 -4.97 -10.95
C GLY A 28 -47.06 -3.46 -10.81
N PHE A 29 -46.15 -2.96 -10.00
CA PHE A 29 -45.93 -1.55 -9.72
C PHE A 29 -45.53 -0.89 -11.05
N LEU A 30 -46.53 -0.51 -11.86
CA LEU A 30 -46.34 0.23 -13.12
C LEU A 30 -45.78 1.60 -12.74
N LEU A 31 -44.46 1.73 -12.78
CA LEU A 31 -43.76 2.96 -12.50
C LEU A 31 -44.44 4.09 -13.30
N ASN A 32 -44.95 5.10 -12.61
CA ASN A 32 -45.64 6.24 -13.20
C ASN A 32 -44.72 6.85 -14.28
N ARG A 33 -45.27 7.25 -15.44
CA ARG A 33 -44.53 7.84 -16.57
C ARG A 33 -43.59 8.99 -16.14
N ARG A 34 -44.01 9.84 -15.22
CA ARG A 34 -43.23 10.94 -14.66
C ARG A 34 -42.02 10.42 -13.88
N LEU A 35 -42.21 9.35 -13.09
CA LEU A 35 -41.11 8.70 -12.33
C LEU A 35 -40.10 8.05 -13.28
N LYS A 36 -40.55 7.40 -14.37
CA LYS A 36 -39.67 6.84 -15.39
C LYS A 36 -38.83 7.92 -16.08
N ILE A 37 -39.42 9.07 -16.39
CA ILE A 37 -38.72 10.23 -16.98
C ILE A 37 -37.73 10.77 -15.97
N ALA A 38 -38.11 10.99 -14.72
CA ALA A 38 -37.21 11.49 -13.69
C ALA A 38 -36.01 10.56 -13.45
N LEU A 39 -36.24 9.24 -13.41
CA LEU A 39 -35.14 8.25 -13.27
C LEU A 39 -34.21 8.25 -14.49
N LYS A 40 -34.75 8.38 -15.71
CA LYS A 40 -33.92 8.50 -16.92
C LYS A 40 -33.10 9.78 -16.93
N SER A 41 -33.70 10.91 -16.55
CA SER A 41 -33.00 12.18 -16.45
C SER A 41 -31.90 12.13 -15.35
N LEU A 42 -32.17 11.54 -14.21
CA LEU A 42 -31.18 11.34 -13.15
C LEU A 42 -30.03 10.44 -13.63
N ALA A 43 -30.36 9.31 -14.27
CA ALA A 43 -29.35 8.41 -14.83
C ALA A 43 -28.47 9.10 -15.89
N PHE A 44 -29.07 9.93 -16.74
CA PHE A 44 -28.37 10.73 -17.73
C PHE A 44 -27.42 11.75 -17.07
N LEU A 45 -27.90 12.48 -16.06
CA LEU A 45 -27.06 13.45 -15.33
C LEU A 45 -25.89 12.77 -14.62
N ILE A 46 -26.13 11.59 -14.01
CA ILE A 46 -25.08 10.78 -13.41
C ILE A 46 -24.05 10.36 -14.48
N ALA A 47 -24.51 9.85 -15.62
CA ALA A 47 -23.62 9.45 -16.71
C ALA A 47 -22.76 10.62 -17.22
N VAL A 48 -23.36 11.79 -17.40
CA VAL A 48 -22.64 13.02 -17.79
C VAL A 48 -21.62 13.40 -16.72
N GLY A 49 -22.00 13.37 -15.44
CA GLY A 49 -21.10 13.66 -14.33
C GLY A 49 -19.89 12.70 -14.29
N LEU A 50 -20.12 11.40 -14.50
CA LEU A 50 -19.04 10.40 -14.56
C LEU A 50 -18.09 10.67 -15.75
N VAL A 51 -18.63 10.95 -16.94
CA VAL A 51 -17.80 11.28 -18.12
C VAL A 51 -16.98 12.55 -17.87
N CYS A 52 -17.59 13.59 -17.34
CA CYS A 52 -16.88 14.83 -16.99
C CYS A 52 -15.76 14.56 -15.95
N GLY A 53 -16.05 13.75 -14.94
CA GLY A 53 -15.07 13.37 -13.93
C GLY A 53 -13.89 12.58 -14.51
N ILE A 54 -14.16 11.60 -15.38
CA ILE A 54 -13.12 10.85 -16.10
C ILE A 54 -12.25 11.79 -16.94
N VAL A 55 -12.87 12.69 -17.72
CA VAL A 55 -12.13 13.66 -18.54
C VAL A 55 -11.28 14.58 -17.66
N TYR A 56 -11.83 15.06 -16.56
CA TYR A 56 -11.11 15.88 -15.58
C TYR A 56 -9.87 15.15 -15.03
N GLU A 57 -10.02 13.88 -14.64
CA GLU A 57 -8.89 13.06 -14.17
C GLU A 57 -7.84 12.84 -15.26
N GLN A 58 -8.25 12.54 -16.52
CA GLN A 58 -7.30 12.34 -17.62
C GLN A 58 -6.50 13.61 -17.95
N ILE A 59 -7.18 14.76 -17.93
CA ILE A 59 -6.52 16.06 -18.11
C ILE A 59 -5.55 16.30 -16.95
N GLY A 60 -5.97 16.04 -15.71
CA GLY A 60 -5.14 16.15 -14.52
C GLY A 60 -3.87 15.30 -14.61
N ARG A 61 -4.00 14.02 -14.96
CA ARG A 61 -2.83 13.10 -15.15
C ARG A 61 -1.85 13.60 -16.20
N ARG A 62 -2.36 14.14 -17.32
CA ARG A 62 -1.49 14.72 -18.36
C ARG A 62 -0.75 15.95 -17.85
N ARG A 63 -1.43 16.83 -17.10
CA ARG A 63 -0.83 18.01 -16.46
C ARG A 63 0.23 17.63 -15.44
N ASP A 64 -0.04 16.64 -14.58
CA ASP A 64 0.91 16.15 -13.58
C ASP A 64 2.18 15.62 -14.25
N ARG A 65 2.05 14.82 -15.32
CA ARG A 65 3.20 14.28 -16.08
C ARG A 65 4.02 15.38 -16.78
N ALA A 66 3.37 16.39 -17.32
CA ALA A 66 4.04 17.51 -17.99
C ALA A 66 4.73 18.43 -16.97
N ARG A 67 4.15 18.53 -15.77
CA ARG A 67 4.62 19.43 -14.73
C ARG A 67 5.73 18.83 -13.86
N LEU A 68 5.72 17.53 -13.63
CA LEU A 68 6.68 16.83 -12.78
C LEU A 68 7.53 15.89 -13.66
N PRO A 69 8.58 16.41 -14.32
CA PRO A 69 9.45 15.60 -15.18
C PRO A 69 10.05 14.46 -14.35
N GLN A 70 10.05 13.28 -14.95
CA GLN A 70 10.50 12.06 -14.30
C GLN A 70 11.98 12.12 -13.94
N ILE A 71 12.30 11.83 -12.67
CA ILE A 71 13.65 11.54 -12.19
C ILE A 71 13.79 10.01 -12.14
N GLY A 72 14.81 9.49 -12.82
CA GLY A 72 14.95 8.05 -13.03
C GLY A 72 14.48 7.61 -14.41
N ARG A 73 14.17 6.34 -14.56
CA ARG A 73 13.68 5.76 -15.82
C ARG A 73 12.54 4.77 -15.60
N SER A 74 11.61 4.74 -16.52
CA SER A 74 10.55 3.73 -16.54
C SER A 74 11.10 2.39 -17.02
N VAL A 75 10.84 1.33 -16.26
CA VAL A 75 11.20 -0.06 -16.61
C VAL A 75 9.90 -0.86 -16.71
N ASP A 76 9.63 -1.46 -17.87
CA ASP A 76 8.48 -2.33 -18.06
C ASP A 76 8.65 -3.64 -17.29
N ILE A 77 7.74 -3.95 -16.39
CA ILE A 77 7.73 -5.18 -15.58
C ILE A 77 6.68 -6.20 -16.05
N GLY A 78 6.18 -6.04 -17.27
CA GLY A 78 5.17 -6.89 -17.87
C GLY A 78 3.81 -6.20 -17.97
N GLY A 79 3.69 -5.23 -18.88
CA GLY A 79 2.46 -4.49 -19.19
C GLY A 79 2.19 -3.27 -18.31
N ARG A 80 3.11 -2.91 -17.42
CA ARG A 80 3.16 -1.66 -16.65
C ARG A 80 4.59 -1.30 -16.32
N THR A 81 4.84 -0.02 -16.06
CA THR A 81 6.18 0.47 -15.79
C THR A 81 6.35 0.86 -14.32
N LEU A 82 7.53 0.59 -13.78
CA LEU A 82 7.97 1.17 -12.51
C LEU A 82 9.16 2.10 -12.75
N ASN A 83 9.20 3.17 -11.98
CA ASN A 83 10.31 4.11 -11.99
C ASN A 83 11.48 3.59 -11.16
N LEU A 84 12.67 3.67 -11.71
CA LEU A 84 13.92 3.27 -11.07
C LEU A 84 14.99 4.32 -11.32
N SER A 85 15.70 4.72 -10.30
CA SER A 85 16.90 5.56 -10.38
C SER A 85 18.08 4.83 -9.76
N CYS A 86 19.14 4.63 -10.53
CA CYS A 86 20.38 4.03 -10.05
C CYS A 86 21.56 4.94 -10.37
N SER A 87 22.51 5.03 -9.44
CA SER A 87 23.78 5.76 -9.61
C SER A 87 24.94 4.99 -8.96
N GLY A 88 26.17 5.36 -9.29
CA GLY A 88 27.35 4.64 -8.85
C GLY A 88 27.62 3.34 -9.60
N ILE A 89 28.74 2.70 -9.29
CA ILE A 89 29.19 1.44 -9.89
C ILE A 89 29.69 0.47 -8.81
N GLY A 90 29.76 -0.82 -9.16
CA GLY A 90 30.21 -1.88 -8.25
C GLY A 90 29.07 -2.56 -7.49
N GLY A 91 29.40 -3.57 -6.72
CA GLY A 91 28.45 -4.39 -5.99
C GLY A 91 28.91 -4.73 -4.59
N PRO A 92 28.05 -5.33 -3.76
CA PRO A 92 26.63 -5.55 -4.02
C PRO A 92 25.86 -4.23 -4.17
N PRO A 93 24.88 -4.15 -5.12
CA PRO A 93 24.04 -2.97 -5.26
C PRO A 93 23.20 -2.75 -4.00
N VAL A 94 23.05 -1.48 -3.61
CA VAL A 94 22.13 -1.09 -2.52
C VAL A 94 20.78 -0.72 -3.12
N VAL A 95 19.69 -1.30 -2.58
CA VAL A 95 18.32 -1.00 -2.96
C VAL A 95 17.62 -0.33 -1.78
N PHE A 96 17.21 0.92 -1.97
CA PHE A 96 16.44 1.68 -0.98
C PHE A 96 14.96 1.37 -1.12
N GLU A 97 14.35 0.97 0.00
CA GLU A 97 12.91 0.67 0.09
C GLU A 97 12.22 1.69 0.99
N SER A 98 11.31 2.46 0.42
CA SER A 98 10.62 3.56 1.10
C SER A 98 9.70 3.08 2.23
N GLY A 99 9.45 3.96 3.20
CA GLY A 99 8.49 3.73 4.28
C GLY A 99 7.04 3.65 3.82
N GLY A 100 6.08 4.10 4.63
CA GLY A 100 4.65 3.95 4.38
C GLY A 100 4.19 4.57 3.06
N ALA A 101 4.14 5.89 3.00
CA ALA A 101 3.73 6.66 1.83
C ALA A 101 4.90 7.45 1.27
N GLY A 102 5.00 7.53 -0.05
CA GLY A 102 5.91 8.43 -0.72
C GLY A 102 6.82 7.79 -1.77
N PRO A 103 7.24 8.60 -2.75
CA PRO A 103 8.10 8.16 -3.83
C PRO A 103 9.51 7.85 -3.33
N GLY A 104 10.23 7.05 -4.10
CA GLY A 104 11.64 6.73 -3.87
C GLY A 104 12.57 7.94 -3.91
N LEU A 105 12.14 9.05 -4.50
CA LEU A 105 12.90 10.30 -4.59
C LEU A 105 13.40 10.81 -3.22
N GLY A 106 12.71 10.47 -2.13
CA GLY A 106 13.17 10.78 -0.77
C GLY A 106 14.55 10.23 -0.44
N TRP A 107 15.00 9.18 -1.12
CA TRP A 107 16.30 8.55 -0.94
C TRP A 107 17.45 9.17 -1.75
N GLU A 108 17.15 10.15 -2.62
CA GLU A 108 18.15 10.73 -3.52
C GLU A 108 19.43 11.22 -2.80
N PRO A 109 19.37 11.93 -1.66
CA PRO A 109 20.58 12.37 -0.97
C PRO A 109 21.44 11.21 -0.47
N LEU A 110 20.78 10.20 0.13
CA LEU A 110 21.48 9.01 0.61
C LEU A 110 22.03 8.19 -0.56
N GLN A 111 21.30 8.11 -1.66
CA GLN A 111 21.76 7.47 -2.89
C GLN A 111 23.07 8.11 -3.40
N ALA A 112 23.13 9.44 -3.45
CA ALA A 112 24.29 10.17 -3.91
C ALA A 112 25.55 9.85 -3.07
N GLU A 113 25.40 9.73 -1.75
CA GLU A 113 26.50 9.36 -0.86
C GLU A 113 26.91 7.88 -0.98
N VAL A 114 25.92 6.98 -1.07
CA VAL A 114 26.16 5.53 -1.22
C VAL A 114 26.74 5.22 -2.60
N ALA A 115 26.36 5.95 -3.63
CA ALA A 115 26.90 5.81 -4.99
C ALA A 115 28.41 6.06 -5.11
N LYS A 116 29.02 6.73 -4.12
CA LYS A 116 30.47 6.94 -4.06
C LYS A 116 31.27 5.64 -3.80
N PHE A 117 30.61 4.57 -3.31
CA PHE A 117 31.31 3.32 -2.96
C PHE A 117 30.68 2.03 -3.48
N THR A 118 29.45 2.09 -3.99
CA THR A 118 28.75 0.97 -4.65
C THR A 118 27.63 1.48 -5.55
N GLN A 119 27.04 0.63 -6.39
CA GLN A 119 25.80 0.97 -7.07
C GLN A 119 24.66 1.14 -6.05
N ALA A 120 23.87 2.21 -6.17
CA ALA A 120 22.77 2.54 -5.29
C ALA A 120 21.52 2.86 -6.10
N CYS A 121 20.41 2.24 -5.76
CA CYS A 121 19.13 2.37 -6.47
C CYS A 121 18.00 2.69 -5.53
N TRP A 122 17.13 3.60 -5.91
CA TRP A 122 15.79 3.75 -5.34
C TRP A 122 14.74 3.58 -6.44
N TYR A 123 13.53 3.26 -6.07
CA TYR A 123 12.43 3.06 -7.00
C TYR A 123 11.12 3.54 -6.41
N ASP A 124 10.13 3.76 -7.27
CA ASP A 124 8.77 4.04 -6.85
C ASP A 124 7.95 2.74 -6.89
N ARG A 125 7.31 2.40 -5.79
CA ARG A 125 6.35 1.30 -5.76
C ARG A 125 5.19 1.57 -6.71
N ALA A 126 4.52 0.52 -7.17
CA ALA A 126 3.37 0.67 -8.04
C ALA A 126 2.28 1.57 -7.43
N GLY A 127 1.88 2.58 -8.17
CA GLY A 127 0.97 3.64 -7.74
C GLY A 127 1.66 4.85 -7.12
N GLU A 128 2.93 4.79 -6.76
CA GLU A 128 3.67 5.90 -6.18
C GLU A 128 4.55 6.61 -7.20
N GLY A 129 4.94 7.85 -6.90
CA GLY A 129 5.86 8.63 -7.70
C GLY A 129 5.51 8.63 -9.19
N TRP A 130 6.46 8.24 -10.04
CA TRP A 130 6.27 8.13 -11.49
C TRP A 130 5.85 6.73 -11.96
N SER A 131 5.75 5.75 -11.04
CA SER A 131 5.32 4.38 -11.36
C SER A 131 3.85 4.29 -11.74
N ASP A 132 3.53 3.34 -12.62
CA ASP A 132 2.15 2.99 -12.93
C ASP A 132 1.46 2.32 -11.73
N PRO A 133 0.12 2.40 -11.62
CA PRO A 133 -0.63 1.62 -10.64
C PRO A 133 -0.38 0.11 -10.78
N GLY A 134 -0.43 -0.62 -9.68
CA GLY A 134 -0.33 -2.08 -9.68
C GLY A 134 -1.65 -2.76 -9.35
N PRO A 135 -1.80 -4.05 -9.70
CA PRO A 135 -2.98 -4.82 -9.36
C PRO A 135 -3.12 -4.96 -7.84
N PHE A 136 -4.36 -5.02 -7.40
CA PHE A 136 -4.72 -5.24 -6.02
C PHE A 136 -4.75 -6.76 -5.68
N PRO A 137 -4.38 -7.20 -4.47
CA PRO A 137 -3.96 -6.43 -3.29
C PRO A 137 -2.47 -6.05 -3.29
N ARG A 138 -2.14 -4.88 -2.71
CA ARG A 138 -0.77 -4.35 -2.61
C ARG A 138 -0.08 -4.85 -1.33
N THR A 139 0.04 -6.16 -1.16
CA THR A 139 0.77 -6.78 -0.04
C THR A 139 2.28 -6.64 -0.21
N SER A 140 3.05 -6.76 0.91
CA SER A 140 4.52 -6.82 0.85
C SER A 140 5.03 -7.91 -0.10
N ALA A 141 4.32 -9.04 -0.22
CA ALA A 141 4.68 -10.10 -1.17
C ALA A 141 4.44 -9.67 -2.63
N ALA A 142 3.41 -8.87 -2.91
CA ALA A 142 3.18 -8.30 -4.24
C ALA A 142 4.25 -7.26 -4.58
N ILE A 143 4.58 -6.38 -3.61
CA ILE A 143 5.64 -5.37 -3.75
C ILE A 143 7.00 -6.04 -4.00
N ALA A 144 7.33 -7.08 -3.25
CA ALA A 144 8.59 -7.81 -3.42
C ALA A 144 8.70 -8.49 -4.80
N ARG A 145 7.60 -9.04 -5.34
CA ARG A 145 7.59 -9.60 -6.71
C ARG A 145 7.77 -8.52 -7.76
N ASP A 146 7.12 -7.37 -7.59
CA ASP A 146 7.30 -6.23 -8.48
C ASP A 146 8.75 -5.74 -8.50
N LEU A 147 9.35 -5.62 -7.31
CA LEU A 147 10.74 -5.21 -7.17
C LEU A 147 11.72 -6.22 -7.80
N HIS A 148 11.48 -7.53 -7.61
CA HIS A 148 12.27 -8.57 -8.25
C HIS A 148 12.25 -8.46 -9.79
N GLU A 149 11.06 -8.33 -10.39
CA GLU A 149 10.94 -8.14 -11.84
C GLU A 149 11.56 -6.81 -12.30
N LEU A 150 11.41 -5.75 -11.52
CA LEU A 150 12.02 -4.46 -11.80
C LEU A 150 13.54 -4.56 -11.89
N LEU A 151 14.20 -5.08 -10.85
CA LEU A 151 15.64 -5.19 -10.78
C LEU A 151 16.19 -6.10 -11.87
N LYS A 152 15.54 -7.25 -12.10
CA LYS A 152 15.88 -8.19 -13.16
C LYS A 152 15.81 -7.54 -14.55
N ARG A 153 14.72 -6.87 -14.88
CA ARG A 153 14.54 -6.23 -16.20
C ARG A 153 15.37 -4.97 -16.38
N ALA A 154 15.68 -4.32 -15.27
CA ALA A 154 16.60 -3.18 -15.27
C ALA A 154 18.07 -3.57 -15.47
N GLY A 155 18.40 -4.87 -15.35
CA GLY A 155 19.78 -5.36 -15.43
C GLY A 155 20.63 -5.03 -14.20
N VAL A 156 19.99 -4.84 -13.03
CA VAL A 156 20.70 -4.67 -11.76
C VAL A 156 21.04 -6.04 -11.20
N PRO A 157 22.33 -6.42 -11.11
CA PRO A 157 22.70 -7.78 -10.77
C PRO A 157 22.58 -8.05 -9.26
N PRO A 158 21.98 -9.20 -8.84
CA PRO A 158 22.04 -9.65 -7.45
C PRO A 158 23.46 -10.17 -7.08
N PRO A 159 23.77 -10.38 -5.77
CA PRO A 159 22.89 -10.15 -4.64
C PRO A 159 22.88 -8.68 -4.19
N TYR A 160 21.78 -8.26 -3.54
CA TYR A 160 21.52 -6.89 -3.12
C TYR A 160 21.77 -6.66 -1.63
N VAL A 161 22.13 -5.44 -1.27
CA VAL A 161 21.97 -4.92 0.09
C VAL A 161 20.69 -4.07 0.15
N PHE A 162 19.73 -4.42 0.99
CA PHE A 162 18.53 -3.62 1.19
C PHE A 162 18.71 -2.60 2.30
N ALA A 163 18.28 -1.37 2.07
CA ALA A 163 18.13 -0.33 3.08
C ALA A 163 16.64 0.08 3.13
N GLY A 164 15.89 -0.49 4.08
CA GLY A 164 14.46 -0.32 4.17
C GLY A 164 14.02 0.40 5.44
N ALA A 165 13.24 1.49 5.30
CA ALA A 165 12.72 2.25 6.43
C ALA A 165 11.28 1.85 6.74
N SER A 166 10.93 1.72 8.04
CA SER A 166 9.55 1.49 8.47
C SER A 166 8.89 0.31 7.71
N PHE A 167 7.79 0.55 7.00
CA PHE A 167 7.15 -0.43 6.11
C PHE A 167 8.10 -0.96 5.01
N GLY A 168 9.06 -0.15 4.55
CA GLY A 168 10.10 -0.61 3.62
C GLY A 168 11.00 -1.70 4.20
N GLY A 169 11.27 -1.65 5.50
CA GLY A 169 11.97 -2.72 6.19
C GLY A 169 11.18 -4.03 6.21
N LEU A 170 9.84 -3.96 6.39
CA LEU A 170 8.95 -5.10 6.27
C LEU A 170 8.99 -5.70 4.85
N ASN A 171 8.93 -4.85 3.81
CA ASN A 171 9.01 -5.28 2.41
C ASN A 171 10.35 -5.95 2.09
N SER A 172 11.46 -5.38 2.56
CA SER A 172 12.82 -5.93 2.41
C SER A 172 12.94 -7.32 3.04
N ARG A 173 12.36 -7.52 4.23
CA ARG A 173 12.30 -8.84 4.89
C ARG A 173 11.50 -9.85 4.07
N VAL A 174 10.34 -9.45 3.55
CA VAL A 174 9.50 -10.31 2.71
C VAL A 174 10.20 -10.63 1.39
N TYR A 175 10.91 -9.67 0.80
CA TYR A 175 11.78 -9.93 -0.36
C TYR A 175 12.83 -11.00 -0.05
N GLY A 176 13.57 -10.84 1.04
CA GLY A 176 14.59 -11.83 1.47
C GLY A 176 14.02 -13.23 1.72
N GLY A 177 12.79 -13.31 2.22
CA GLY A 177 12.10 -14.59 2.38
C GLY A 177 11.63 -15.24 1.08
N LEU A 178 11.36 -14.45 0.04
CA LEU A 178 10.97 -14.95 -1.29
C LEU A 178 12.18 -15.25 -2.18
N TYR A 179 13.23 -14.45 -2.07
CA TYR A 179 14.43 -14.51 -2.92
C TYR A 179 15.72 -14.53 -2.09
N PRO A 180 15.92 -15.55 -1.22
CA PRO A 180 17.02 -15.55 -0.25
C PRO A 180 18.41 -15.53 -0.89
N LYS A 181 18.55 -16.05 -2.11
CA LYS A 181 19.83 -16.06 -2.85
C LYS A 181 20.19 -14.69 -3.43
N GLU A 182 19.26 -13.74 -3.42
CA GLU A 182 19.45 -12.40 -3.97
C GLU A 182 19.78 -11.36 -2.89
N VAL A 183 19.97 -11.79 -1.63
CA VAL A 183 20.27 -10.88 -0.51
C VAL A 183 21.69 -11.07 -0.02
N ALA A 184 22.48 -9.98 -0.08
CA ALA A 184 23.82 -9.91 0.46
C ALA A 184 23.88 -9.28 1.85
N GLY A 185 22.86 -8.51 2.24
CA GLY A 185 22.78 -7.83 3.52
C GLY A 185 21.54 -6.96 3.67
N MET A 186 21.29 -6.47 4.88
CA MET A 186 20.16 -5.56 5.16
C MET A 186 20.53 -4.48 6.18
N VAL A 187 19.98 -3.29 5.98
CA VAL A 187 19.85 -2.23 6.99
C VAL A 187 18.36 -1.97 7.18
N LEU A 188 17.81 -2.35 8.32
CA LEU A 188 16.42 -2.14 8.69
C LEU A 188 16.33 -0.90 9.55
N ILE A 189 15.71 0.17 9.01
CA ILE A 189 15.70 1.50 9.62
C ILE A 189 14.35 1.67 10.31
N ASP A 190 14.36 1.52 11.63
CA ASP A 190 13.18 1.57 12.50
C ASP A 190 11.98 0.81 11.92
N SER A 191 12.25 -0.43 11.51
CA SER A 191 11.39 -1.23 10.64
C SER A 191 10.11 -1.69 11.33
N THR A 192 8.98 -1.60 10.63
CA THR A 192 7.70 -2.20 11.04
C THR A 192 7.87 -3.68 11.40
N HIS A 193 7.26 -4.10 12.52
CA HIS A 193 7.29 -5.46 13.03
C HIS A 193 5.87 -6.02 13.19
N GLU A 194 5.71 -7.32 13.00
CA GLU A 194 4.43 -8.03 13.08
C GLU A 194 3.78 -8.02 14.47
N ASP A 195 4.54 -7.78 15.51
CA ASP A 195 4.02 -7.67 16.87
C ASP A 195 3.60 -6.23 17.25
N GLU A 196 3.87 -5.25 16.39
CA GLU A 196 3.48 -3.86 16.60
C GLU A 196 1.97 -3.70 16.89
N PRO A 197 1.04 -4.31 16.12
CA PRO A 197 -0.39 -4.19 16.39
C PRO A 197 -0.84 -4.78 17.74
N LEU A 198 -0.05 -5.63 18.35
CA LEU A 198 -0.36 -6.25 19.63
C LEU A 198 0.13 -5.44 20.83
N ARG A 199 1.07 -4.54 20.62
CA ARG A 199 1.82 -3.85 21.69
C ARG A 199 1.70 -2.34 21.62
N ALA A 200 1.46 -1.78 20.43
CA ALA A 200 1.35 -0.34 20.24
C ALA A 200 0.06 0.22 20.87
N PRO A 201 0.09 1.44 21.42
CA PRO A 201 -1.09 2.14 21.88
C PRO A 201 -2.13 2.27 20.75
N LYS A 202 -3.42 2.27 21.10
CA LYS A 202 -4.51 2.31 20.12
C LYS A 202 -4.47 3.55 19.21
N PHE A 203 -3.94 4.67 19.68
CA PHE A 203 -3.84 5.90 18.87
C PHE A 203 -2.74 5.80 17.80
N VAL A 204 -1.78 4.87 17.94
CA VAL A 204 -0.75 4.60 16.93
C VAL A 204 -1.30 3.65 15.85
N LEU A 205 -2.23 2.78 16.25
CA LEU A 205 -2.80 1.77 15.36
C LEU A 205 -4.00 2.35 14.62
N GLY A 206 -3.88 2.47 13.30
CA GLY A 206 -5.02 2.77 12.44
C GLY A 206 -6.12 1.67 12.54
N HIS A 207 -7.36 2.05 12.21
CA HIS A 207 -8.46 1.09 12.13
C HIS A 207 -8.29 0.19 10.89
N THR A 208 -8.26 -1.12 11.11
CA THR A 208 -8.23 -2.09 10.00
C THR A 208 -9.65 -2.54 9.66
N ALA A 209 -9.99 -2.48 8.38
CA ALA A 209 -11.26 -3.00 7.90
C ALA A 209 -11.29 -4.55 7.97
N PRO A 210 -12.47 -5.16 8.19
CA PRO A 210 -12.64 -6.60 8.08
C PRO A 210 -12.17 -7.12 6.71
N ARG A 211 -11.50 -8.29 6.69
CA ARG A 211 -10.86 -8.84 5.49
C ARG A 211 -11.80 -8.98 4.27
N PHE A 212 -13.08 -9.31 4.49
CA PHE A 212 -14.05 -9.42 3.41
C PHE A 212 -14.37 -8.09 2.71
N LEU A 213 -14.09 -6.95 3.38
CA LEU A 213 -14.28 -5.61 2.82
C LEU A 213 -13.05 -5.10 2.05
N TRP A 214 -11.88 -5.73 2.13
CA TRP A 214 -10.66 -5.21 1.54
C TRP A 214 -10.78 -5.01 0.03
N ARG A 215 -11.23 -6.04 -0.70
CA ARG A 215 -11.39 -5.95 -2.16
C ARG A 215 -12.44 -4.92 -2.57
N PRO A 216 -13.66 -4.92 -2.01
CA PRO A 216 -14.66 -3.90 -2.38
C PRO A 216 -14.25 -2.49 -2.00
N LEU A 217 -13.59 -2.27 -0.85
CA LEU A 217 -13.09 -0.95 -0.47
C LEU A 217 -12.04 -0.45 -1.46
N CYS A 218 -11.07 -1.26 -1.83
CA CYS A 218 -10.04 -0.86 -2.77
C CYS A 218 -10.60 -0.62 -4.17
N ALA A 219 -11.54 -1.46 -4.64
CA ALA A 219 -12.24 -1.20 -5.89
C ALA A 219 -13.03 0.12 -5.85
N ALA A 220 -13.64 0.46 -4.71
CA ALA A 220 -14.33 1.74 -4.54
C ALA A 220 -13.35 2.93 -4.60
N PHE A 221 -12.18 2.83 -3.97
CA PHE A 221 -11.16 3.88 -4.05
C PHE A 221 -10.57 4.02 -5.46
N GLU A 222 -10.33 2.91 -6.16
CA GLU A 222 -9.90 2.94 -7.56
C GLU A 222 -10.96 3.59 -8.46
N ALA A 223 -12.23 3.23 -8.30
CA ALA A 223 -13.33 3.83 -9.04
C ALA A 223 -13.45 5.33 -8.75
N ALA A 224 -13.36 5.75 -7.48
CA ALA A 224 -13.40 7.15 -7.08
C ALA A 224 -12.23 7.96 -7.70
N ALA A 225 -11.02 7.38 -7.73
CA ALA A 225 -9.87 8.00 -8.37
C ALA A 225 -10.04 8.06 -9.90
N PHE A 226 -10.59 7.00 -10.50
CA PHE A 226 -10.83 6.93 -11.95
C PHE A 226 -11.83 7.99 -12.45
N VAL A 227 -12.89 8.24 -11.67
CA VAL A 227 -13.88 9.28 -11.98
C VAL A 227 -13.50 10.67 -11.47
N GLY A 228 -12.26 10.88 -11.05
CA GLY A 228 -11.73 12.18 -10.64
C GLY A 228 -12.17 12.69 -9.25
N LEU A 229 -12.92 11.91 -8.50
CA LEU A 229 -13.41 12.31 -7.18
C LEU A 229 -12.26 12.54 -6.19
N VAL A 230 -11.24 11.68 -6.21
CA VAL A 230 -10.06 11.83 -5.35
C VAL A 230 -9.32 13.12 -5.69
N ARG A 231 -9.11 13.41 -6.98
CA ARG A 231 -8.46 14.66 -7.43
C ARG A 231 -9.24 15.90 -7.02
N PHE A 232 -10.58 15.84 -7.07
CA PHE A 232 -11.44 16.95 -6.69
C PHE A 232 -11.35 17.27 -5.19
N THR A 233 -11.15 16.25 -4.35
CA THR A 233 -11.08 16.40 -2.89
C THR A 233 -9.67 16.67 -2.37
N GLN A 234 -8.63 16.42 -3.18
CA GLN A 234 -7.24 16.67 -2.80
C GLN A 234 -6.71 17.92 -3.51
N SER A 235 -6.31 18.92 -2.72
CA SER A 235 -5.61 20.10 -3.21
C SER A 235 -4.17 20.07 -2.72
N SER A 236 -3.19 20.15 -3.64
CA SER A 236 -1.78 20.31 -3.26
C SER A 236 -1.40 21.79 -3.16
N PRO A 237 -0.72 22.22 -2.10
CA PRO A 237 -0.10 23.56 -2.03
C PRO A 237 0.86 23.82 -3.20
N ALA A 238 1.46 22.76 -3.75
CA ALA A 238 2.32 22.82 -4.93
C ALA A 238 1.58 23.05 -6.25
N GLN A 239 0.23 23.01 -6.27
CA GLN A 239 -0.61 23.17 -7.47
C GLN A 239 -0.58 24.57 -8.09
N GLY A 240 0.35 25.29 -8.19
CA GLY A 240 0.43 26.63 -8.84
C GLY A 240 1.86 27.07 -9.02
N LYS A 241 2.82 26.36 -8.42
CA LYS A 241 4.24 26.69 -8.55
C LYS A 241 4.80 26.23 -9.89
N ASP A 242 5.72 26.98 -10.45
CA ASP A 242 6.54 26.54 -11.56
C ASP A 242 7.41 25.35 -11.10
N PRO A 243 7.39 24.22 -11.81
CA PRO A 243 8.20 23.04 -11.45
C PRO A 243 9.69 23.32 -11.32
N SER A 244 10.21 24.26 -12.10
CA SER A 244 11.64 24.69 -12.03
C SER A 244 11.99 25.40 -10.74
N GLN A 245 10.98 25.84 -9.97
CA GLN A 245 11.12 26.53 -8.68
C GLN A 245 10.71 25.65 -7.49
N MET A 246 10.31 24.40 -7.75
CA MET A 246 9.94 23.47 -6.70
C MET A 246 11.18 22.88 -6.04
N THR A 247 11.16 22.87 -4.71
CA THR A 247 12.12 22.06 -3.95
C THR A 247 11.83 20.57 -4.12
N ARG A 248 12.81 19.72 -3.80
CA ARG A 248 12.61 18.26 -3.80
C ARG A 248 11.43 17.84 -2.93
N ASP A 249 11.29 18.41 -1.73
CA ASP A 249 10.22 18.06 -0.80
C ASP A 249 8.83 18.46 -1.35
N GLU A 250 8.73 19.57 -2.06
CA GLU A 250 7.50 19.97 -2.76
C GLU A 250 7.17 19.04 -3.94
N ILE A 251 8.19 18.52 -4.64
CA ILE A 251 7.99 17.48 -5.67
C ILE A 251 7.50 16.19 -5.02
N ILE A 252 8.12 15.75 -3.92
CA ILE A 252 7.69 14.56 -3.16
C ILE A 252 6.24 14.71 -2.70
N GLU A 253 5.89 15.86 -2.14
CA GLU A 253 4.53 16.17 -1.70
C GLU A 253 3.55 16.11 -2.89
N ALA A 254 3.86 16.77 -3.99
CA ALA A 254 3.03 16.79 -5.18
C ALA A 254 2.82 15.38 -5.77
N LEU A 255 3.83 14.52 -5.76
CA LEU A 255 3.75 13.13 -6.20
C LEU A 255 2.91 12.28 -5.23
N THR A 256 3.07 12.50 -3.92
CA THR A 256 2.35 11.76 -2.88
C THR A 256 0.85 12.07 -2.90
N GLN A 257 0.47 13.30 -3.26
CA GLN A 257 -0.92 13.73 -3.34
C GLN A 257 -1.63 13.36 -4.65
N GLN A 258 -0.97 12.70 -5.60
CA GLN A 258 -1.64 12.21 -6.80
C GLN A 258 -2.70 11.14 -6.46
N PRO A 259 -3.85 11.10 -7.17
CA PRO A 259 -4.89 10.10 -6.93
C PRO A 259 -4.41 8.65 -6.93
N LYS A 260 -3.45 8.31 -7.80
CA LYS A 260 -2.84 6.98 -7.85
C LYS A 260 -2.05 6.64 -6.58
N SER A 261 -1.38 7.63 -5.98
CA SER A 261 -0.62 7.45 -4.73
C SER A 261 -1.56 7.27 -3.55
N PHE A 262 -2.66 8.02 -3.51
CA PHE A 262 -3.72 7.82 -2.52
C PHE A 262 -4.28 6.39 -2.57
N VAL A 263 -4.62 5.90 -3.77
CA VAL A 263 -5.13 4.53 -3.96
C VAL A 263 -4.08 3.48 -3.57
N GLY A 264 -2.83 3.66 -3.99
CA GLY A 264 -1.73 2.75 -3.67
C GLY A 264 -1.50 2.63 -2.17
N ASN A 265 -1.41 3.76 -1.47
CA ASN A 265 -1.18 3.82 -0.03
C ASN A 265 -2.36 3.28 0.79
N THR A 266 -3.60 3.67 0.42
CA THR A 266 -4.82 3.16 1.06
C THR A 266 -4.90 1.65 0.91
N SER A 267 -4.63 1.14 -0.28
CA SER A 267 -4.60 -0.28 -0.61
C SER A 267 -3.57 -1.03 0.25
N THR A 268 -2.36 -0.48 0.37
CA THR A 268 -1.29 -1.05 1.22
C THR A 268 -1.70 -1.08 2.69
N GLY A 269 -2.29 0.00 3.21
CA GLY A 269 -2.77 0.09 4.58
C GLY A 269 -3.87 -0.93 4.89
N ILE A 270 -4.85 -1.08 3.98
CA ILE A 270 -5.95 -2.05 4.14
C ILE A 270 -5.43 -3.49 4.25
N VAL A 271 -4.39 -3.87 3.50
CA VAL A 271 -3.85 -5.24 3.50
C VAL A 271 -2.61 -5.41 4.37
N LEU A 272 -2.26 -4.41 5.17
CA LEU A 272 -1.12 -4.49 6.10
C LEU A 272 -1.16 -5.74 7.00
N PRO A 273 -2.31 -6.16 7.56
CA PRO A 273 -2.37 -7.39 8.37
C PRO A 273 -1.92 -8.65 7.61
N GLU A 274 -2.14 -8.74 6.30
CA GLU A 274 -1.65 -9.86 5.48
C GLU A 274 -0.13 -9.78 5.29
N SER A 275 0.41 -8.59 5.11
CA SER A 275 1.85 -8.35 5.00
C SER A 275 2.58 -8.72 6.32
N LEU A 276 2.02 -8.32 7.47
CA LEU A 276 2.53 -8.68 8.78
C LEU A 276 2.48 -10.19 9.04
N ALA A 277 1.36 -10.85 8.68
CA ALA A 277 1.24 -12.31 8.79
C ALA A 277 2.27 -13.03 7.91
N LYS A 278 2.57 -12.52 6.72
CA LYS A 278 3.64 -13.06 5.86
C LYS A 278 5.01 -12.91 6.52
N ALA A 279 5.32 -11.73 7.06
CA ALA A 279 6.58 -11.47 7.75
C ALA A 279 6.75 -12.35 8.99
N LYS A 280 5.69 -12.58 9.75
CA LYS A 280 5.69 -13.47 10.93
C LYS A 280 6.11 -14.90 10.60
N SER A 281 5.88 -15.37 9.39
CA SER A 281 6.33 -16.69 8.93
C SER A 281 7.83 -16.77 8.63
N LEU A 282 8.55 -15.64 8.63
CA LEU A 282 9.96 -15.52 8.31
C LEU A 282 10.79 -15.40 9.60
N THR A 283 11.13 -16.52 10.20
CA THR A 283 11.88 -16.56 11.47
C THR A 283 13.38 -16.40 11.28
N ARG A 284 13.88 -16.71 10.08
CA ARG A 284 15.30 -16.60 9.72
C ARG A 284 15.43 -16.35 8.22
N LEU A 285 16.27 -15.40 7.82
CA LEU A 285 16.50 -15.04 6.42
C LEU A 285 17.86 -15.52 5.90
N GLY A 286 18.86 -15.76 6.77
CA GLY A 286 20.14 -16.27 6.32
C GLY A 286 21.33 -15.93 7.21
N ASP A 287 22.51 -16.02 6.62
CA ASP A 287 23.80 -15.66 7.23
C ASP A 287 24.41 -14.51 6.44
N PHE A 288 23.86 -13.32 6.62
CA PHE A 288 24.35 -12.10 5.97
C PHE A 288 24.42 -10.95 6.99
N PRO A 289 25.24 -9.91 6.77
CA PRO A 289 25.31 -8.75 7.66
C PRO A 289 23.95 -8.05 7.71
N LEU A 290 23.42 -7.88 8.92
CA LEU A 290 22.16 -7.22 9.21
C LEU A 290 22.35 -6.17 10.30
N ILE A 291 21.99 -4.91 10.00
CA ILE A 291 21.93 -3.84 10.99
C ILE A 291 20.47 -3.43 11.16
N VAL A 292 20.01 -3.41 12.41
CA VAL A 292 18.71 -2.88 12.81
C VAL A 292 18.96 -1.53 13.48
N LEU A 293 18.69 -0.45 12.76
CA LEU A 293 18.71 0.91 13.32
C LEU A 293 17.37 1.15 14.03
N THR A 294 17.43 1.51 15.29
CA THR A 294 16.26 1.71 16.13
C THR A 294 16.22 3.14 16.64
N ALA A 295 15.12 3.86 16.42
CA ALA A 295 14.89 5.17 17.00
C ALA A 295 14.89 5.09 18.54
N GLY A 296 15.55 6.04 19.19
CA GLY A 296 15.65 6.08 20.67
C GLY A 296 14.56 6.91 21.31
N GLN A 297 13.84 7.73 20.54
CA GLN A 297 12.80 8.63 21.03
C GLN A 297 11.46 8.38 20.35
N SER A 298 10.37 8.56 21.11
CA SER A 298 9.02 8.60 20.59
C SER A 298 8.72 9.93 19.91
N PHE A 299 7.65 9.97 19.12
CA PHE A 299 7.07 11.24 18.63
C PHE A 299 6.53 12.08 19.79
N ASP A 300 6.56 13.40 19.61
CA ASP A 300 5.78 14.33 20.41
C ASP A 300 4.39 14.52 19.80
N PHE A 301 3.36 14.12 20.53
CA PHE A 301 1.96 14.24 20.13
C PHE A 301 1.29 15.53 20.62
N GLY A 302 2.05 16.44 21.26
CA GLY A 302 1.53 17.70 21.82
C GLY A 302 0.58 17.49 23.02
N ASN A 303 0.53 16.31 23.59
CA ASN A 303 -0.31 15.94 24.73
C ASN A 303 0.47 15.08 25.72
N ALA A 304 0.50 15.50 26.99
CA ALA A 304 1.33 14.87 28.02
C ALA A 304 1.00 13.38 28.27
N GLU A 305 -0.29 12.99 28.26
CA GLU A 305 -0.69 11.59 28.46
C GLU A 305 -0.31 10.73 27.25
N LEU A 306 -0.56 11.22 26.02
CA LEU A 306 -0.15 10.51 24.81
C LEU A 306 1.38 10.38 24.74
N ASN A 307 2.12 11.42 25.12
CA ASN A 307 3.58 11.37 25.13
C ASN A 307 4.10 10.37 26.16
N LYS A 308 3.46 10.24 27.33
CA LYS A 308 3.80 9.25 28.34
C LYS A 308 3.57 7.81 27.84
N GLU A 309 2.43 7.56 27.19
CA GLU A 309 2.14 6.24 26.58
C GLU A 309 3.11 5.94 25.43
N ALA A 310 3.40 6.92 24.58
CA ALA A 310 4.33 6.80 23.48
C ALA A 310 5.76 6.50 23.98
N ALA A 311 6.21 7.19 25.03
CA ALA A 311 7.52 6.93 25.64
C ALA A 311 7.61 5.54 26.27
N ALA A 312 6.56 5.08 26.94
CA ALA A 312 6.49 3.72 27.46
C ALA A 312 6.54 2.68 26.33
N TYR A 313 5.78 2.89 25.25
CA TYR A 313 5.84 2.01 24.08
C TYR A 313 7.21 2.04 23.41
N GLN A 314 7.90 3.18 23.36
CA GLN A 314 9.24 3.29 22.80
C GLN A 314 10.25 2.37 23.54
N GLN A 315 10.12 2.18 24.84
CA GLN A 315 10.95 1.23 25.57
C GLN A 315 10.67 -0.23 25.15
N VAL A 316 9.39 -0.57 24.94
CA VAL A 316 9.00 -1.89 24.38
C VAL A 316 9.55 -2.06 22.96
N TRP A 317 9.48 -0.99 22.14
CA TRP A 317 10.02 -0.98 20.78
C TRP A 317 11.52 -1.27 20.75
N ILE A 318 12.28 -0.56 21.58
CA ILE A 318 13.75 -0.67 21.64
C ILE A 318 14.19 -2.03 22.20
N HIS A 319 13.55 -2.49 23.29
CA HIS A 319 14.07 -3.62 24.06
C HIS A 319 13.39 -4.96 23.78
N GLU A 320 12.19 -4.96 23.19
CA GLU A 320 11.46 -6.19 22.98
C GLU A 320 11.12 -6.44 21.49
N ILE A 321 10.77 -5.40 20.71
CA ILE A 321 10.30 -5.57 19.33
C ILE A 321 11.45 -5.57 18.33
N GLN A 322 12.23 -4.49 18.28
CA GLN A 322 13.34 -4.36 17.30
C GLN A 322 14.45 -5.42 17.50
N PRO A 323 14.78 -5.88 18.71
CA PRO A 323 15.73 -6.99 18.87
C PRO A 323 15.33 -8.30 18.20
N LYS A 324 14.02 -8.55 17.99
CA LYS A 324 13.56 -9.74 17.25
C LYS A 324 14.01 -9.74 15.80
N LEU A 325 14.12 -8.54 15.19
CA LEU A 325 14.64 -8.38 13.83
C LEU A 325 16.11 -8.77 13.72
N VAL A 326 16.89 -8.60 14.79
CA VAL A 326 18.30 -9.02 14.84
C VAL A 326 18.43 -10.52 14.61
N GLY A 327 17.52 -11.31 15.15
CA GLY A 327 17.50 -12.78 15.03
C GLY A 327 17.21 -13.28 13.59
N LEU A 328 16.84 -12.42 12.65
CA LEU A 328 16.61 -12.80 11.26
C LEU A 328 17.91 -13.21 10.53
N SER A 329 19.06 -12.78 11.03
CA SER A 329 20.37 -13.20 10.53
C SER A 329 21.29 -13.61 11.68
N THR A 330 22.16 -14.59 11.44
CA THR A 330 23.22 -14.97 12.39
C THR A 330 24.25 -13.87 12.61
N ARG A 331 24.29 -12.87 11.72
CA ARG A 331 25.19 -11.72 11.77
C ARG A 331 24.43 -10.41 12.01
N GLY A 332 23.25 -10.53 12.67
CA GLY A 332 22.42 -9.38 13.01
C GLY A 332 22.96 -8.63 14.23
N ARG A 333 22.76 -7.30 14.24
CA ARG A 333 22.98 -6.43 15.40
C ARG A 333 22.05 -5.23 15.38
N GLN A 334 21.75 -4.71 16.57
CA GLN A 334 20.96 -3.50 16.75
C GLN A 334 21.86 -2.31 17.06
N ILE A 335 21.49 -1.14 16.53
CA ILE A 335 22.06 0.16 16.89
C ILE A 335 20.90 1.06 17.29
N VAL A 336 20.86 1.47 18.56
CA VAL A 336 19.86 2.43 19.04
C VAL A 336 20.40 3.84 18.85
N VAL A 337 19.67 4.67 18.10
CA VAL A 337 19.98 6.07 17.85
C VAL A 337 19.24 6.93 18.87
N SER A 338 19.89 7.15 20.03
CA SER A 338 19.27 7.67 21.24
C SER A 338 18.58 9.03 21.11
N ASN A 339 19.03 9.87 20.18
CA ASN A 339 18.54 11.23 19.93
C ASN A 339 17.65 11.35 18.69
N ALA A 340 17.17 10.24 18.12
CA ALA A 340 16.33 10.22 16.94
C ALA A 340 14.94 9.65 17.24
N THR A 341 13.94 10.20 16.57
CA THR A 341 12.61 9.62 16.41
C THR A 341 12.53 8.76 15.16
N HIS A 342 11.40 8.09 14.93
CA HIS A 342 11.13 7.30 13.72
C HIS A 342 11.47 8.01 12.40
N SER A 343 11.27 9.32 12.33
CA SER A 343 11.46 10.13 11.11
C SER A 343 12.75 10.93 11.09
N THR A 344 13.57 10.89 12.15
CA THR A 344 14.75 11.76 12.29
C THR A 344 16.05 11.00 12.51
N ILE A 345 16.11 9.71 12.11
CA ILE A 345 17.39 8.97 12.13
C ILE A 345 18.35 9.66 11.17
N PRO A 346 19.52 10.12 11.64
CA PRO A 346 20.43 10.90 10.83
C PRO A 346 20.96 10.15 9.60
N GLU A 347 21.04 10.85 8.46
CA GLU A 347 21.50 10.27 7.20
C GLU A 347 22.90 9.65 7.31
N GLU A 348 23.82 10.28 8.06
CA GLU A 348 25.17 9.78 8.29
C GLU A 348 25.19 8.42 9.03
N VAL A 349 24.23 8.18 9.93
CA VAL A 349 24.08 6.90 10.63
C VAL A 349 23.59 5.82 9.65
N ILE A 350 22.65 6.17 8.78
CA ILE A 350 22.15 5.27 7.72
C ILE A 350 23.27 4.95 6.74
N ILE A 351 23.97 5.96 6.22
CA ILE A 351 25.08 5.81 5.25
C ILE A 351 26.21 4.96 5.83
N SER A 352 26.61 5.22 7.08
CA SER A 352 27.68 4.45 7.73
C SER A 352 27.29 2.98 7.92
N SER A 353 26.02 2.72 8.29
CA SER A 353 25.47 1.36 8.44
C SER A 353 25.39 0.63 7.09
N VAL A 354 24.95 1.30 6.04
CA VAL A 354 24.94 0.75 4.68
C VAL A 354 26.36 0.43 4.23
N ARG A 355 27.33 1.34 4.44
CA ARG A 355 28.75 1.12 4.11
C ARG A 355 29.31 -0.09 4.83
N GLN A 356 28.99 -0.24 6.11
CA GLN A 356 29.44 -1.38 6.90
C GLN A 356 28.89 -2.69 6.37
N VAL A 357 27.56 -2.76 6.10
CA VAL A 357 26.91 -3.96 5.54
C VAL A 357 27.47 -4.33 4.17
N VAL A 358 27.68 -3.35 3.28
CA VAL A 358 28.30 -3.57 1.97
C VAL A 358 29.74 -4.11 2.10
N THR A 359 30.54 -3.56 3.00
CA THR A 359 31.92 -4.00 3.25
C THR A 359 31.96 -5.42 3.78
N GLU A 360 31.12 -5.76 4.76
CA GLU A 360 31.02 -7.09 5.33
C GLU A 360 30.50 -8.13 4.32
N ALA A 361 29.57 -7.74 3.43
CA ALA A 361 29.06 -8.59 2.37
C ALA A 361 30.15 -8.93 1.34
N ARG A 362 30.99 -7.95 0.96
CA ARG A 362 32.16 -8.17 0.10
C ARG A 362 33.20 -9.12 0.73
N GLY A 363 33.46 -8.96 2.01
CA GLY A 363 34.39 -9.84 2.75
C GLY A 363 33.88 -11.27 2.90
N GLY A 364 32.56 -11.48 2.94
CA GLY A 364 31.93 -12.79 2.93
C GLY A 364 32.05 -13.51 1.58
N ALA A 365 31.82 -12.78 0.49
CA ALA A 365 31.93 -13.32 -0.87
C ALA A 365 33.37 -13.73 -1.27
N ALA A 366 34.38 -13.14 -0.64
CA ALA A 366 35.79 -13.48 -0.90
C ALA A 366 36.25 -14.78 -0.17
N ARG A 367 35.41 -15.36 0.68
CA ARG A 367 35.74 -16.57 1.48
C ARG A 367 35.07 -17.85 0.94
N HIS A 368 34.27 -17.75 -0.09
CA HIS A 368 33.59 -18.85 -0.79
C HIS A 368 34.02 -18.91 -2.25
#